data_cbcb779add00d80123a17ef0a0e0c4b6
#
_entry.id   cbcb779add00d80123a17ef0a0e0c4b6
#
_cell.length_a   1.000
_cell.length_b   1.000
_cell.length_c   1.000
_cell.angle_alpha   90.00
_cell.angle_beta   90.00
_cell.angle_gamma   90.00
#
_symmetry.space_group_name_H-M   'P 1'
#
loop_
_entity.id
_entity.type
_entity.pdbx_description
1 polymer ?
#
loop_
_entity_poly.entity_id
_entity_poly.type
_entity_poly.pdbx_seq_one_letter_code
_entity_poly.pdbx_strand_id
1 'polypeptide(L)'
;TGTLAGCSSANNDHKIRIGIKFDQPGLGYQDGSQYTGFDVDVARYIAGKLGYSEDQIEFVESPSANRENMLNNGQVDMIFATYSISDSRKKTVDFAGPYYTAGQDLLVRADNTDIHGPDDLNGKNLCSVTGSTSAQKVQDKFAKNVNLVKQNSYSDCVVALNGGVVDAVTTDDIILAGLAATKANKGKLKVVGAPFTTERYGVGLPKGTDKCEAVNNAINEMVADGTWEKL
;
A
#
# COMPACT_ATOMS: atom_id res chain seq x y z
N THR A 1 -45.13 -5.41 35.72
CA THR A 1 -43.70 -5.20 35.99
C THR A 1 -42.87 -5.81 34.87
N GLY A 2 -42.70 -5.06 33.79
CA GLY A 2 -41.90 -5.47 32.66
C GLY A 2 -40.47 -5.08 32.89
N THR A 3 -39.59 -6.04 33.01
CA THR A 3 -38.15 -5.85 32.92
C THR A 3 -37.79 -5.62 31.48
N LEU A 4 -37.50 -4.39 31.16
CA LEU A 4 -36.77 -4.04 29.95
C LEU A 4 -35.35 -4.62 30.08
N ALA A 5 -35.13 -5.75 29.45
CA ALA A 5 -33.77 -6.20 29.20
C ALA A 5 -33.16 -5.17 28.28
N GLY A 6 -32.30 -4.33 28.82
CA GLY A 6 -31.52 -3.42 28.05
C GLY A 6 -30.75 -4.21 27.03
N CYS A 7 -30.90 -3.88 25.76
CA CYS A 7 -29.96 -4.28 24.72
C CYS A 7 -28.62 -3.69 25.12
N SER A 8 -27.89 -4.46 25.89
CA SER A 8 -26.53 -4.11 26.17
C SER A 8 -25.80 -4.06 24.85
N SER A 9 -25.10 -3.01 24.66
CA SER A 9 -24.15 -2.70 23.61
C SER A 9 -23.08 -3.79 23.46
N ALA A 10 -23.48 -5.00 23.10
CA ALA A 10 -22.56 -6.11 22.83
C ALA A 10 -21.64 -5.82 21.62
N ASN A 11 -21.93 -4.74 20.89
CA ASN A 11 -21.15 -4.35 19.70
C ASN A 11 -20.01 -3.38 20.00
N ASN A 12 -19.88 -2.86 21.23
CA ASN A 12 -18.86 -1.85 21.54
C ASN A 12 -17.45 -2.41 21.69
N ASP A 13 -17.30 -3.73 21.85
CA ASP A 13 -15.99 -4.37 22.00
C ASP A 13 -15.49 -5.00 20.70
N HIS A 14 -16.28 -4.92 19.63
CA HIS A 14 -15.88 -5.51 18.36
C HIS A 14 -14.93 -4.58 17.62
N LYS A 15 -13.67 -5.03 17.50
CA LYS A 15 -12.64 -4.29 16.76
C LYS A 15 -12.64 -4.71 15.31
N ILE A 16 -12.35 -3.75 14.43
CA ILE A 16 -12.01 -4.03 13.05
C ILE A 16 -10.49 -4.04 12.90
N ARG A 17 -9.95 -5.09 12.29
CA ARG A 17 -8.52 -5.23 12.03
C ARG A 17 -8.24 -4.81 10.60
N ILE A 18 -7.39 -3.82 10.45
CA ILE A 18 -7.08 -3.23 9.15
C ILE A 18 -5.59 -3.40 8.88
N GLY A 19 -5.28 -4.11 7.79
CA GLY A 19 -3.92 -4.28 7.32
C GLY A 19 -3.41 -3.02 6.61
N ILE A 20 -2.24 -2.58 7.00
CA ILE A 20 -1.53 -1.44 6.40
C ILE A 20 -0.05 -1.78 6.25
N LYS A 21 0.67 -0.99 5.49
CA LYS A 21 2.13 -0.98 5.55
C LYS A 21 2.57 -0.21 6.79
N PHE A 22 3.71 -0.61 7.37
CA PHE A 22 4.30 0.10 8.50
C PHE A 22 5.51 0.94 8.12
N ASP A 23 6.08 0.71 6.96
CA ASP A 23 7.37 1.24 6.51
C ASP A 23 7.30 2.13 5.27
N GLN A 24 6.11 2.61 4.91
CA GLN A 24 5.91 3.50 3.76
C GLN A 24 5.53 4.91 4.23
N PRO A 25 6.53 5.80 4.41
CA PRO A 25 6.26 7.17 4.86
C PRO A 25 5.29 7.91 3.96
N GLY A 26 4.31 8.58 4.56
CA GLY A 26 3.27 9.30 3.83
C GLY A 26 2.10 8.44 3.34
N LEU A 27 2.20 7.13 3.43
CA LEU A 27 1.17 6.18 2.99
C LEU A 27 0.68 5.28 4.12
N GLY A 28 1.45 4.28 4.48
CA GLY A 28 1.23 3.46 5.66
C GLY A 28 2.50 3.41 6.48
N TYR A 29 2.51 4.10 7.60
CA TYR A 29 3.71 4.26 8.40
C TYR A 29 3.41 4.16 9.89
N GLN A 30 4.21 3.36 10.59
CA GLN A 30 4.18 3.28 12.05
C GLN A 30 5.25 4.20 12.62
N ASP A 31 4.82 5.18 13.41
CA ASP A 31 5.67 6.11 14.14
C ASP A 31 5.43 5.94 15.64
N GLY A 32 6.26 5.12 16.28
CA GLY A 32 6.05 4.75 17.67
C GLY A 32 4.75 3.98 17.86
N SER A 33 3.84 4.53 18.64
CA SER A 33 2.50 3.96 18.88
C SER A 33 1.44 4.50 17.91
N GLN A 34 1.81 5.40 17.01
CA GLN A 34 0.90 6.04 16.09
C GLN A 34 1.07 5.52 14.66
N TYR A 35 -0.01 5.58 13.90
CA TYR A 35 -0.03 5.21 12.49
C TYR A 35 -0.42 6.43 11.67
N THR A 36 0.33 6.72 10.61
CA THR A 36 0.15 7.91 9.79
C THR A 36 0.22 7.57 8.31
N GLY A 37 -0.30 8.48 7.49
CA GLY A 37 -0.20 8.40 6.05
C GLY A 37 -1.56 8.35 5.35
N PHE A 38 -1.52 8.47 4.04
CA PHE A 38 -2.70 8.53 3.20
C PHE A 38 -3.57 7.26 3.31
N ASP A 39 -2.95 6.07 3.21
CA ASP A 39 -3.69 4.81 3.35
C ASP A 39 -4.34 4.68 4.72
N VAL A 40 -3.64 5.11 5.76
CA VAL A 40 -4.17 5.10 7.13
C VAL A 40 -5.37 6.04 7.27
N ASP A 41 -5.29 7.23 6.70
CA ASP A 41 -6.36 8.22 6.75
C ASP A 41 -7.59 7.76 5.97
N VAL A 42 -7.39 7.16 4.80
CA VAL A 42 -8.48 6.53 4.02
C VAL A 42 -9.12 5.40 4.82
N ALA A 43 -8.32 4.55 5.46
CA ALA A 43 -8.81 3.45 6.27
C ALA A 43 -9.67 3.94 7.45
N ARG A 44 -9.24 4.99 8.14
CA ARG A 44 -10.02 5.59 9.24
C ARG A 44 -11.34 6.15 8.77
N TYR A 45 -11.34 6.84 7.65
CA TYR A 45 -12.57 7.40 7.08
C TYR A 45 -13.57 6.28 6.75
N ILE A 46 -13.11 5.27 6.04
CA ILE A 46 -13.99 4.18 5.61
C ILE A 46 -14.48 3.37 6.79
N ALA A 47 -13.63 3.03 7.75
CA ALA A 47 -14.06 2.35 8.98
C ALA A 47 -15.10 3.16 9.74
N GLY A 48 -14.94 4.46 9.83
CA GLY A 48 -15.93 5.36 10.44
C GLY A 48 -17.29 5.31 9.75
N LYS A 49 -17.29 5.28 8.42
CA LYS A 49 -18.53 5.14 7.63
C LYS A 49 -19.20 3.78 7.81
N LEU A 50 -18.44 2.75 8.12
CA LEU A 50 -18.95 1.42 8.41
C LEU A 50 -19.42 1.27 9.87
N GLY A 51 -19.32 2.33 10.67
CA GLY A 51 -19.82 2.34 12.04
C GLY A 51 -18.80 2.06 13.13
N TYR A 52 -17.51 2.04 12.79
CA TYR A 52 -16.43 1.83 13.77
C TYR A 52 -15.88 3.15 14.28
N SER A 53 -15.71 3.27 15.60
CA SER A 53 -15.01 4.39 16.20
C SER A 53 -13.49 4.22 16.07
N GLU A 54 -12.74 5.29 16.29
CA GLU A 54 -11.26 5.25 16.27
C GLU A 54 -10.70 4.18 17.22
N ASP A 55 -11.29 4.03 18.42
CA ASP A 55 -10.87 3.04 19.40
C ASP A 55 -11.13 1.59 18.98
N GLN A 56 -11.99 1.38 18.00
CA GLN A 56 -12.32 0.06 17.48
C GLN A 56 -11.42 -0.37 16.32
N ILE A 57 -10.55 0.50 15.85
CA ILE A 57 -9.63 0.21 14.75
C ILE A 57 -8.32 -0.33 15.32
N GLU A 58 -7.94 -1.52 14.87
CA GLU A 58 -6.63 -2.12 15.15
C GLU A 58 -5.86 -2.24 13.85
N PHE A 59 -4.76 -1.49 13.71
CA PHE A 59 -3.89 -1.59 12.54
C PHE A 59 -2.90 -2.73 12.69
N VAL A 60 -2.77 -3.53 11.64
CA VAL A 60 -1.93 -4.73 11.60
C VAL A 60 -0.97 -4.59 10.43
N GLU A 61 0.30 -4.91 10.64
CA GLU A 61 1.27 -4.92 9.56
C GLU A 61 0.91 -5.96 8.52
N SER A 62 0.80 -5.54 7.26
CA SER A 62 0.45 -6.40 6.14
C SER A 62 1.48 -6.28 5.02
N PRO A 63 2.62 -6.99 5.14
CA PRO A 63 3.61 -7.03 4.08
C PRO A 63 3.03 -7.56 2.77
N SER A 64 3.58 -7.13 1.65
CA SER A 64 3.04 -7.45 0.32
C SER A 64 2.82 -8.94 0.10
N ALA A 65 3.74 -9.78 0.55
CA ALA A 65 3.65 -11.24 0.38
C ALA A 65 2.53 -11.90 1.19
N ASN A 66 2.02 -11.22 2.23
CA ASN A 66 1.09 -11.82 3.19
C ASN A 66 -0.35 -11.35 3.04
N ARG A 67 -0.60 -10.38 2.17
CA ARG A 67 -1.90 -9.69 2.10
C ARG A 67 -3.07 -10.63 1.82
N GLU A 68 -2.97 -11.45 0.78
CA GLU A 68 -4.03 -12.39 0.40
C GLU A 68 -4.31 -13.41 1.51
N ASN A 69 -3.27 -13.97 2.11
CA ASN A 69 -3.41 -14.94 3.19
C ASN A 69 -4.02 -14.32 4.45
N MET A 70 -3.62 -13.10 4.80
CA MET A 70 -4.16 -12.41 5.98
C MET A 70 -5.65 -12.14 5.86
N LEU A 71 -6.12 -11.80 4.66
CA LEU A 71 -7.56 -11.63 4.39
C LEU A 71 -8.31 -12.97 4.49
N ASN A 72 -7.79 -13.99 3.85
CA ASN A 72 -8.49 -15.29 3.76
C ASN A 72 -8.42 -16.09 5.06
N ASN A 73 -7.42 -15.85 5.91
CA ASN A 73 -7.31 -16.49 7.22
C ASN A 73 -8.02 -15.73 8.34
N GLY A 74 -8.64 -14.59 8.04
CA GLY A 74 -9.32 -13.78 9.04
C GLY A 74 -8.38 -13.03 10.00
N GLN A 75 -7.12 -12.87 9.65
CA GLN A 75 -6.16 -12.09 10.44
C GLN A 75 -6.45 -10.59 10.35
N VAL A 76 -6.98 -10.14 9.23
CA VAL A 76 -7.46 -8.78 9.01
C VAL A 76 -8.81 -8.82 8.30
N ASP A 77 -9.58 -7.74 8.47
CA ASP A 77 -10.91 -7.59 7.85
C ASP A 77 -10.84 -6.83 6.52
N MET A 78 -9.90 -5.89 6.42
CA MET A 78 -9.65 -5.07 5.22
C MET A 78 -8.16 -4.76 5.13
N ILE A 79 -7.68 -4.47 3.92
CA ILE A 79 -6.29 -4.04 3.68
C ILE A 79 -6.26 -2.75 2.87
N PHE A 80 -5.50 -1.77 3.40
CA PHE A 80 -5.16 -0.48 2.77
C PHE A 80 -3.63 -0.37 2.74
N ALA A 81 -3.00 -1.04 1.80
CA ALA A 81 -1.55 -1.21 1.80
C ALA A 81 -0.96 -1.01 0.40
N THR A 82 -1.25 0.16 -0.22
CA THR A 82 -0.84 0.42 -1.61
C THR A 82 -1.15 -0.78 -2.50
N TYR A 83 -2.38 -1.28 -2.38
CA TYR A 83 -2.78 -2.59 -2.87
C TYR A 83 -3.36 -2.47 -4.27
N SER A 84 -2.54 -2.66 -5.28
CA SER A 84 -2.97 -2.57 -6.67
C SER A 84 -3.97 -3.66 -7.02
N ILE A 85 -5.09 -3.24 -7.56
CA ILE A 85 -6.13 -4.14 -8.09
C ILE A 85 -5.57 -4.84 -9.31
N SER A 86 -5.65 -6.16 -9.34
CA SER A 86 -5.26 -6.96 -10.50
C SER A 86 -6.17 -8.16 -10.69
N ASP A 87 -6.28 -8.65 -11.92
CA ASP A 87 -7.06 -9.82 -12.22
C ASP A 87 -6.55 -11.07 -11.47
N SER A 88 -5.24 -11.18 -11.34
CA SER A 88 -4.61 -12.27 -10.59
C SER A 88 -5.06 -12.26 -9.13
N ARG A 89 -5.00 -11.11 -8.47
CA ARG A 89 -5.39 -10.95 -7.06
C ARG A 89 -6.89 -11.16 -6.87
N LYS A 90 -7.72 -10.72 -7.83
CA LYS A 90 -9.18 -10.92 -7.77
C LYS A 90 -9.61 -12.37 -7.74
N LYS A 91 -8.76 -13.30 -8.17
CA LYS A 91 -9.03 -14.74 -8.06
C LYS A 91 -9.02 -15.22 -6.62
N THR A 92 -8.29 -14.53 -5.74
CA THR A 92 -8.05 -14.96 -4.36
C THR A 92 -8.75 -14.05 -3.35
N VAL A 93 -8.87 -12.76 -3.65
CA VAL A 93 -9.49 -11.75 -2.76
C VAL A 93 -10.43 -10.87 -3.57
N ASP A 94 -11.30 -10.13 -2.88
CA ASP A 94 -12.14 -9.12 -3.49
C ASP A 94 -11.55 -7.72 -3.24
N PHE A 95 -11.88 -6.80 -4.13
CA PHE A 95 -11.48 -5.40 -4.02
C PHE A 95 -12.68 -4.47 -4.11
N ALA A 96 -12.64 -3.42 -3.30
CA ALA A 96 -13.44 -2.21 -3.51
C ALA A 96 -12.53 -1.08 -4.00
N GLY A 97 -13.11 -0.07 -4.59
CA GLY A 97 -12.35 1.06 -5.15
C GLY A 97 -12.16 0.98 -6.65
N PRO A 98 -11.18 1.67 -7.21
CA PRO A 98 -10.00 2.22 -6.53
C PRO A 98 -10.26 3.52 -5.75
N TYR A 99 -9.39 3.82 -4.79
CA TYR A 99 -9.43 5.11 -4.08
C TYR A 99 -8.26 6.04 -4.48
N TYR A 100 -7.26 5.52 -5.17
CA TYR A 100 -6.10 6.28 -5.64
C TYR A 100 -5.49 5.61 -6.87
N THR A 101 -4.91 6.40 -7.76
CA THR A 101 -4.19 5.90 -8.93
C THR A 101 -2.77 6.43 -8.91
N ALA A 102 -1.80 5.53 -8.94
CA ALA A 102 -0.38 5.82 -9.00
C ALA A 102 0.23 5.30 -10.31
N GLY A 103 1.49 5.59 -10.54
CA GLY A 103 2.25 5.02 -11.66
C GLY A 103 3.56 4.43 -11.16
N GLN A 104 3.98 3.31 -11.70
CA GLN A 104 5.25 2.71 -11.36
C GLN A 104 6.40 3.56 -11.92
N ASP A 105 7.45 3.73 -11.12
CA ASP A 105 8.62 4.53 -11.45
C ASP A 105 9.88 3.88 -10.85
N LEU A 106 10.98 4.59 -10.87
CA LEU A 106 12.27 4.14 -10.37
C LEU A 106 12.83 5.12 -9.35
N LEU A 107 13.43 4.57 -8.30
CA LEU A 107 14.21 5.30 -7.31
C LEU A 107 15.67 4.96 -7.51
N VAL A 108 16.52 5.96 -7.63
CA VAL A 108 17.94 5.81 -7.84
C VAL A 108 18.72 6.73 -6.90
N ARG A 109 20.04 6.53 -6.78
CA ARG A 109 20.88 7.47 -6.06
C ARG A 109 20.88 8.81 -6.77
N ALA A 110 20.98 9.90 -6.00
CA ALA A 110 20.87 11.25 -6.54
C ALA A 110 21.93 11.58 -7.61
N ASP A 111 23.09 10.95 -7.55
CA ASP A 111 24.19 11.13 -8.50
C ASP A 111 24.10 10.21 -9.73
N ASN A 112 23.09 9.37 -9.82
CA ASN A 112 22.90 8.50 -10.98
C ASN A 112 22.59 9.31 -12.23
N THR A 113 23.24 8.99 -13.35
CA THR A 113 23.10 9.69 -14.64
C THR A 113 22.75 8.77 -15.80
N ASP A 114 22.71 7.45 -15.59
CA ASP A 114 22.53 6.47 -16.66
C ASP A 114 21.17 5.72 -16.64
N ILE A 115 20.35 5.95 -15.65
CA ILE A 115 19.01 5.36 -15.55
C ILE A 115 17.95 6.45 -15.71
N HIS A 116 17.30 6.46 -16.88
CA HIS A 116 16.24 7.44 -17.24
C HIS A 116 14.87 6.80 -17.38
N GLY A 117 14.81 5.48 -17.41
CA GLY A 117 13.59 4.72 -17.55
C GLY A 117 13.84 3.23 -17.39
N PRO A 118 12.79 2.41 -17.43
CA PRO A 118 12.91 0.98 -17.16
C PRO A 118 13.76 0.24 -18.21
N ASP A 119 13.87 0.74 -19.43
CA ASP A 119 14.70 0.12 -20.48
C ASP A 119 16.18 0.16 -20.16
N ASP A 120 16.60 1.10 -19.32
CA ASP A 120 18.01 1.26 -18.94
C ASP A 120 18.47 0.28 -17.87
N LEU A 121 17.60 -0.62 -17.42
CA LEU A 121 17.88 -1.54 -16.31
C LEU A 121 18.49 -2.87 -16.74
N ASN A 122 18.66 -3.13 -18.03
CA ASN A 122 19.33 -4.35 -18.48
C ASN A 122 20.77 -4.40 -17.94
N GLY A 123 21.13 -5.54 -17.34
CA GLY A 123 22.43 -5.73 -16.71
C GLY A 123 22.58 -5.06 -15.34
N LYS A 124 21.57 -4.39 -14.85
CA LYS A 124 21.56 -3.70 -13.56
C LYS A 124 20.86 -4.52 -12.49
N ASN A 125 21.13 -4.22 -11.22
CA ASN A 125 20.46 -4.82 -10.08
C ASN A 125 19.26 -3.96 -9.69
N LEU A 126 18.07 -4.57 -9.76
CA LEU A 126 16.80 -3.92 -9.44
C LEU A 126 16.20 -4.54 -8.18
N CYS A 127 15.96 -3.73 -7.16
CA CYS A 127 15.30 -4.18 -5.94
C CYS A 127 13.78 -4.02 -6.04
N SER A 128 13.07 -4.99 -5.52
CA SER A 128 11.63 -4.90 -5.30
C SER A 128 11.21 -5.74 -4.10
N VAL A 129 9.95 -5.65 -3.74
CA VAL A 129 9.42 -6.35 -2.55
C VAL A 129 8.73 -7.64 -2.97
N THR A 130 9.02 -8.72 -2.26
CA THR A 130 8.35 -10.01 -2.45
C THR A 130 6.83 -9.85 -2.34
N GLY A 131 6.08 -10.39 -3.30
CA GLY A 131 4.63 -10.25 -3.38
C GLY A 131 4.14 -8.98 -4.07
N SER A 132 5.03 -8.05 -4.41
CA SER A 132 4.75 -6.90 -5.29
C SER A 132 4.87 -7.34 -6.75
N THR A 133 4.13 -6.68 -7.64
CA THR A 133 4.13 -6.95 -9.07
C THR A 133 5.15 -6.11 -9.84
N SER A 134 5.80 -5.16 -9.18
CA SER A 134 6.54 -4.07 -9.84
C SER A 134 7.78 -4.56 -10.60
N ALA A 135 8.68 -5.30 -9.94
CA ALA A 135 9.93 -5.74 -10.57
C ALA A 135 9.68 -6.74 -11.70
N GLN A 136 8.69 -7.62 -11.54
CA GLN A 136 8.33 -8.58 -12.57
C GLN A 136 7.82 -7.88 -13.84
N LYS A 137 7.04 -6.80 -13.69
CA LYS A 137 6.60 -6.00 -14.84
C LYS A 137 7.77 -5.41 -15.61
N VAL A 138 8.80 -4.93 -14.89
CA VAL A 138 10.00 -4.40 -15.55
C VAL A 138 10.70 -5.49 -16.35
N GLN A 139 10.91 -6.65 -15.76
CA GLN A 139 11.56 -7.78 -16.44
C GLN A 139 10.75 -8.24 -17.64
N ASP A 140 9.44 -8.35 -17.51
CA ASP A 140 8.59 -8.88 -18.58
C ASP A 140 8.42 -7.92 -19.74
N LYS A 141 8.36 -6.61 -19.49
CA LYS A 141 7.92 -5.62 -20.48
C LYS A 141 9.00 -4.65 -20.95
N PHE A 142 10.05 -4.43 -20.15
CA PHE A 142 11.02 -3.34 -20.42
C PHE A 142 12.47 -3.82 -20.46
N ALA A 143 12.91 -4.59 -19.49
CA ALA A 143 14.31 -4.98 -19.34
C ALA A 143 14.41 -6.48 -19.03
N LYS A 144 14.43 -7.30 -20.06
CA LYS A 144 14.45 -8.77 -19.92
C LYS A 144 15.69 -9.30 -19.20
N ASN A 145 16.81 -8.57 -19.27
CA ASN A 145 18.09 -8.95 -18.69
C ASN A 145 18.40 -8.21 -17.38
N VAL A 146 17.39 -7.63 -16.74
CA VAL A 146 17.55 -7.04 -15.41
C VAL A 146 17.77 -8.14 -14.38
N ASN A 147 18.64 -7.88 -13.41
CA ASN A 147 18.85 -8.78 -12.29
C ASN A 147 17.94 -8.37 -11.13
N LEU A 148 16.98 -9.23 -10.76
CA LEU A 148 16.03 -8.94 -9.70
C LEU A 148 16.58 -9.35 -8.34
N VAL A 149 16.61 -8.40 -7.40
CA VAL A 149 17.02 -8.60 -6.00
C VAL A 149 15.78 -8.36 -5.14
N LYS A 150 15.21 -9.42 -4.57
CA LYS A 150 14.00 -9.34 -3.78
C LYS A 150 14.31 -9.11 -2.31
N GLN A 151 13.54 -8.23 -1.69
CA GLN A 151 13.55 -7.94 -0.26
C GLN A 151 12.13 -8.07 0.31
N ASN A 152 12.02 -8.09 1.63
CA ASN A 152 10.71 -8.23 2.29
C ASN A 152 9.97 -6.90 2.42
N SER A 153 10.69 -5.77 2.36
CA SER A 153 10.11 -4.44 2.52
C SER A 153 10.82 -3.41 1.65
N TYR A 154 10.15 -2.30 1.38
CA TYR A 154 10.75 -1.19 0.64
C TYR A 154 11.83 -0.48 1.44
N SER A 155 11.74 -0.45 2.76
CA SER A 155 12.82 0.08 3.60
C SER A 155 14.10 -0.74 3.47
N ASP A 156 14.02 -2.06 3.35
CA ASP A 156 15.17 -2.91 3.06
C ASP A 156 15.76 -2.63 1.69
N CYS A 157 14.92 -2.37 0.69
CA CYS A 157 15.37 -1.96 -0.65
C CYS A 157 16.14 -0.63 -0.61
N VAL A 158 15.69 0.33 0.20
CA VAL A 158 16.37 1.62 0.35
C VAL A 158 17.74 1.45 0.99
N VAL A 159 17.87 0.59 2.00
CA VAL A 159 19.18 0.27 2.58
C VAL A 159 20.11 -0.33 1.52
N ALA A 160 19.63 -1.26 0.72
CA ALA A 160 20.40 -1.87 -0.35
C ALA A 160 20.82 -0.84 -1.43
N LEU A 161 19.93 0.09 -1.76
CA LEU A 161 20.22 1.16 -2.72
C LEU A 161 21.28 2.13 -2.19
N ASN A 162 21.14 2.60 -0.96
CA ASN A 162 22.11 3.48 -0.32
C ASN A 162 23.48 2.82 -0.18
N GLY A 163 23.50 1.51 0.06
CA GLY A 163 24.73 0.73 0.18
C GLY A 163 25.38 0.31 -1.15
N GLY A 164 24.75 0.63 -2.28
CA GLY A 164 25.28 0.26 -3.59
C GLY A 164 25.09 -1.21 -3.98
N VAL A 165 24.33 -1.98 -3.22
CA VAL A 165 24.03 -3.38 -3.53
C VAL A 165 23.09 -3.50 -4.72
N VAL A 166 22.13 -2.56 -4.84
CA VAL A 166 21.27 -2.43 -6.00
C VAL A 166 21.43 -1.08 -6.66
N ASP A 167 21.06 -0.98 -7.93
CA ASP A 167 21.17 0.24 -8.73
C ASP A 167 19.87 1.04 -8.74
N ALA A 168 18.75 0.39 -8.53
CA ALA A 168 17.44 1.01 -8.53
C ALA A 168 16.46 0.22 -7.66
N VAL A 169 15.42 0.91 -7.22
CA VAL A 169 14.23 0.32 -6.59
C VAL A 169 13.04 0.67 -7.47
N THR A 170 12.15 -0.28 -7.71
CA THR A 170 10.95 -0.04 -8.50
C THR A 170 9.70 -0.33 -7.69
N THR A 171 8.82 0.61 -7.67
CA THR A 171 7.44 0.50 -7.21
C THR A 171 6.68 1.77 -7.65
N ASP A 172 5.55 2.04 -7.03
CA ASP A 172 4.72 3.18 -7.40
C ASP A 172 5.40 4.50 -7.02
N ASP A 173 5.22 5.50 -7.85
CA ASP A 173 5.87 6.81 -7.72
C ASP A 173 5.60 7.48 -6.38
N ILE A 174 4.37 7.38 -5.85
CA ILE A 174 4.02 7.95 -4.55
C ILE A 174 4.76 7.26 -3.39
N ILE A 175 4.97 5.95 -3.48
CA ILE A 175 5.76 5.20 -2.49
C ILE A 175 7.21 5.68 -2.54
N LEU A 176 7.77 5.76 -3.74
CA LEU A 176 9.15 6.17 -3.95
C LEU A 176 9.40 7.61 -3.49
N ALA A 177 8.46 8.51 -3.77
CA ALA A 177 8.55 9.90 -3.33
C ALA A 177 8.57 10.01 -1.80
N GLY A 178 7.74 9.22 -1.11
CA GLY A 178 7.71 9.16 0.35
C GLY A 178 9.03 8.67 0.93
N LEU A 179 9.63 7.65 0.34
CA LEU A 179 10.93 7.11 0.75
C LEU A 179 12.07 8.11 0.53
N ALA A 180 12.07 8.79 -0.63
CA ALA A 180 13.10 9.78 -0.96
C ALA A 180 13.01 11.04 -0.08
N ALA A 181 11.82 11.38 0.41
CA ALA A 181 11.57 12.58 1.19
C ALA A 181 11.91 12.42 2.68
N THR A 182 12.20 11.22 3.17
CA THR A 182 12.56 11.03 4.57
C THR A 182 13.83 11.81 4.92
N LYS A 183 13.95 12.20 6.18
CA LYS A 183 15.11 12.95 6.67
C LYS A 183 16.43 12.23 6.39
N ALA A 184 16.44 10.90 6.51
CA ALA A 184 17.62 10.08 6.26
C ALA A 184 18.04 10.04 4.78
N ASN A 185 17.08 10.19 3.85
CA ASN A 185 17.32 9.99 2.41
C ASN A 185 17.31 11.28 1.60
N LYS A 186 16.82 12.37 2.19
CA LYS A 186 16.70 13.65 1.48
C LYS A 186 18.05 14.09 0.92
N GLY A 187 18.09 14.35 -0.38
CA GLY A 187 19.30 14.71 -1.11
C GLY A 187 20.20 13.54 -1.50
N LYS A 188 19.93 12.32 -1.03
CA LYS A 188 20.69 11.11 -1.36
C LYS A 188 20.05 10.27 -2.45
N LEU A 189 18.75 10.31 -2.55
CA LEU A 189 17.94 9.53 -3.48
C LEU A 189 17.05 10.46 -4.30
N LYS A 190 16.69 10.01 -5.50
CA LYS A 190 15.74 10.73 -6.36
C LYS A 190 14.82 9.76 -7.08
N VAL A 191 13.58 10.18 -7.32
CA VAL A 191 12.66 9.51 -8.23
C VAL A 191 12.99 9.97 -9.65
N VAL A 192 13.06 9.03 -10.59
CA VAL A 192 13.38 9.36 -12.00
C VAL A 192 12.32 10.30 -12.59
N GLY A 193 11.05 10.12 -12.23
CA GLY A 193 10.00 11.05 -12.61
C GLY A 193 9.36 10.76 -13.96
N ALA A 194 9.46 9.52 -14.44
CA ALA A 194 8.88 9.07 -15.70
C ALA A 194 8.05 7.81 -15.49
N PRO A 195 6.87 7.90 -14.84
CA PRO A 195 6.05 6.74 -14.56
C PRO A 195 5.63 6.03 -15.84
N PHE A 196 5.62 4.70 -15.81
CA PHE A 196 5.43 3.86 -17.00
C PHE A 196 4.31 2.83 -16.86
N THR A 197 3.56 2.84 -15.76
CA THR A 197 2.36 2.02 -15.57
C THR A 197 1.25 2.83 -14.93
N THR A 198 0.06 2.24 -14.85
CA THR A 198 -1.06 2.75 -14.07
C THR A 198 -1.41 1.75 -12.99
N GLU A 199 -1.32 2.17 -11.72
CA GLU A 199 -1.58 1.35 -10.55
C GLU A 199 -2.80 1.90 -9.81
N ARG A 200 -3.84 1.08 -9.65
CA ARG A 200 -5.06 1.47 -8.96
C ARG A 200 -5.10 0.82 -7.59
N TYR A 201 -5.05 1.64 -6.54
CA TYR A 201 -5.12 1.14 -5.17
C TYR A 201 -6.56 0.86 -4.78
N GLY A 202 -6.80 -0.36 -4.37
CA GLY A 202 -8.10 -0.78 -3.86
C GLY A 202 -8.04 -1.20 -2.41
N VAL A 203 -9.23 -1.33 -1.83
CA VAL A 203 -9.40 -1.92 -0.51
C VAL A 203 -9.48 -3.43 -0.67
N GLY A 204 -8.51 -4.15 -0.12
CA GLY A 204 -8.52 -5.62 -0.11
C GLY A 204 -9.54 -6.14 0.89
N LEU A 205 -10.35 -7.07 0.44
CA LEU A 205 -11.42 -7.70 1.23
C LEU A 205 -11.36 -9.21 1.05
N PRO A 206 -11.84 -10.00 2.03
CA PRO A 206 -11.91 -11.44 1.88
C PRO A 206 -12.74 -11.84 0.67
N LYS A 207 -12.34 -12.90 -0.01
CA LYS A 207 -13.07 -13.43 -1.17
C LYS A 207 -14.50 -13.81 -0.79
N GLY A 208 -15.46 -13.37 -1.61
CA GLY A 208 -16.88 -13.64 -1.37
C GLY A 208 -17.54 -12.73 -0.34
N THR A 209 -16.88 -11.62 0.03
CA THR A 209 -17.42 -10.65 0.98
C THR A 209 -18.69 -9.98 0.44
N ASP A 210 -19.58 -9.57 1.34
CA ASP A 210 -20.74 -8.73 1.04
C ASP A 210 -20.48 -7.24 1.28
N LYS A 211 -19.24 -6.84 1.63
CA LYS A 211 -18.89 -5.48 2.06
C LYS A 211 -18.46 -4.56 0.92
N CYS A 212 -18.22 -5.07 -0.29
CA CYS A 212 -17.70 -4.26 -1.38
C CYS A 212 -18.57 -3.04 -1.69
N GLU A 213 -19.89 -3.20 -1.70
CA GLU A 213 -20.81 -2.09 -1.97
C GLU A 213 -20.72 -0.99 -0.90
N ALA A 214 -20.73 -1.38 0.37
CA ALA A 214 -20.64 -0.43 1.48
C ALA A 214 -19.30 0.32 1.46
N VAL A 215 -18.21 -0.35 1.16
CA VAL A 215 -16.89 0.27 1.05
C VAL A 215 -16.84 1.20 -0.17
N ASN A 216 -17.36 0.79 -1.32
CA ASN A 216 -17.45 1.65 -2.51
C ASN A 216 -18.27 2.92 -2.25
N ASN A 217 -19.39 2.79 -1.54
CA ASN A 217 -20.20 3.94 -1.15
C ASN A 217 -19.42 4.90 -0.24
N ALA A 218 -18.65 4.35 0.70
CA ALA A 218 -17.80 5.17 1.59
C ALA A 218 -16.70 5.89 0.80
N ILE A 219 -16.09 5.26 -0.20
CA ILE A 219 -15.10 5.90 -1.08
C ILE A 219 -15.75 7.04 -1.85
N ASN A 220 -16.92 6.83 -2.41
CA ASN A 220 -17.64 7.85 -3.16
C ASN A 220 -18.01 9.05 -2.28
N GLU A 221 -18.43 8.80 -1.04
CA GLU A 221 -18.71 9.87 -0.08
C GLU A 221 -17.45 10.66 0.28
N MET A 222 -16.32 9.97 0.47
CA MET A 222 -15.04 10.60 0.79
C MET A 222 -14.61 11.58 -0.30
N VAL A 223 -14.79 11.21 -1.56
CA VAL A 223 -14.50 12.10 -2.69
C VAL A 223 -15.51 13.24 -2.78
N ALA A 224 -16.79 12.92 -2.64
CA ALA A 224 -17.88 13.91 -2.80
C ALA A 224 -17.87 14.97 -1.71
N ASP A 225 -17.49 14.65 -0.47
CA ASP A 225 -17.47 15.60 0.65
C ASP A 225 -16.16 16.39 0.76
N GLY A 226 -15.22 16.18 -0.15
CA GLY A 226 -13.95 16.89 -0.19
C GLY A 226 -12.88 16.34 0.76
N THR A 227 -13.16 15.29 1.53
CA THR A 227 -12.16 14.68 2.45
C THR A 227 -10.96 14.13 1.70
N TRP A 228 -11.20 13.44 0.59
CA TRP A 228 -10.13 12.85 -0.21
C TRP A 228 -9.09 13.86 -0.67
N GLU A 229 -9.51 15.04 -1.10
CA GLU A 229 -8.60 16.08 -1.57
C GLU A 229 -7.70 16.65 -0.47
N LYS A 230 -8.11 16.50 0.79
CA LYS A 230 -7.36 17.01 1.96
C LYS A 230 -6.35 16.00 2.52
N LEU A 231 -6.36 14.77 2.06
CA LEU A 231 -5.49 13.71 2.58
C LEU A 231 -4.07 13.65 1.96
#